data_7fe56a37a75b83b0e361b53dd50b2783
#
_entry.id   7fe56a37a75b83b0e361b53dd50b2783
#
_cell.length_a   1.000
_cell.length_b   1.000
_cell.length_c   1.000
_cell.angle_alpha   90.00
_cell.angle_beta   90.00
_cell.angle_gamma   90.00
#
_symmetry.space_group_name_H-M   'P 1'
#
loop_
_entity.id
_entity.type
_entity.pdbx_description
1 polymer ?
#
loop_
_entity_poly.entity_id
_entity_poly.type
_entity_poly.pdbx_seq_one_letter_code
_entity_poly.pdbx_strand_id
1 'polypeptide(L)'
;MSVINKLIKLSESFDNTNFKSIAKKIIDNFANGQFKNQEELAKQCYVSLSTITKFSQKIGCTGYRELIFTLKNEYNHYGWSENVNKVSSLERFDSIQKWIIENNSFIENISQAIKEAKIINLYVSNQIKHASSYILDLFDNMNKIVRVSSLEYKNNLIKNGENEVEIIIICSSNNGSLIRKYEKEANEKNNKFLITTNSQEIKLDIIFTDKMLIDYQFDKSKSIYRNIALEMLFLYIFEYIQNTF
;
A
#
# COMPACT_ATOMS: atom_id res chain seq x y z
N MET A 1 -9.29 4.27 -8.01
CA MET A 1 -8.30 4.09 -9.13
C MET A 1 -7.57 5.40 -9.29
N SER A 2 -6.22 5.42 -9.26
CA SER A 2 -5.43 6.63 -9.42
C SER A 2 -5.60 7.25 -10.82
N VAL A 3 -5.33 8.54 -10.93
CA VAL A 3 -5.44 9.25 -12.21
C VAL A 3 -4.44 8.70 -13.21
N ILE A 4 -3.19 8.43 -12.79
CA ILE A 4 -2.18 7.84 -13.67
C ILE A 4 -2.62 6.47 -14.21
N ASN A 5 -3.25 5.62 -13.40
CA ASN A 5 -3.76 4.33 -13.86
C ASN A 5 -4.89 4.45 -14.89
N LYS A 6 -5.75 5.48 -14.76
CA LYS A 6 -6.77 5.78 -15.78
C LYS A 6 -6.13 6.23 -17.10
N LEU A 7 -5.07 7.04 -17.02
CA LEU A 7 -4.31 7.50 -18.19
C LEU A 7 -3.63 6.33 -18.91
N ILE A 8 -2.99 5.41 -18.17
CA ILE A 8 -2.36 4.21 -18.72
C ILE A 8 -3.40 3.39 -19.49
N LYS A 9 -4.53 3.05 -18.87
CA LYS A 9 -5.61 2.31 -19.54
C LYS A 9 -6.11 3.00 -20.81
N LEU A 10 -6.25 4.34 -20.78
CA LEU A 10 -6.69 5.09 -21.96
C LEU A 10 -5.62 5.09 -23.06
N SER A 11 -4.33 5.14 -22.68
CA SER A 11 -3.21 5.10 -23.65
C SER A 11 -3.08 3.75 -24.36
N GLU A 12 -3.55 2.66 -23.75
CA GLU A 12 -3.52 1.30 -24.27
C GLU A 12 -4.82 0.93 -25.02
N SER A 13 -5.86 1.78 -24.97
CA SER A 13 -7.13 1.51 -25.67
C SER A 13 -6.95 1.37 -27.19
N PHE A 14 -7.81 0.57 -27.83
CA PHE A 14 -7.76 0.36 -29.30
C PHE A 14 -8.21 1.60 -30.09
N ASP A 15 -8.91 2.54 -29.46
CA ASP A 15 -9.40 3.74 -30.12
C ASP A 15 -8.25 4.73 -30.42
N ASN A 16 -8.05 5.03 -31.69
CA ASN A 16 -7.06 6.02 -32.13
C ASN A 16 -7.64 7.42 -32.06
N THR A 17 -7.77 7.97 -30.85
CA THR A 17 -8.40 9.27 -30.57
C THR A 17 -7.37 10.30 -30.08
N ASN A 18 -7.70 11.60 -30.25
CA ASN A 18 -6.92 12.69 -29.64
C ASN A 18 -6.71 12.48 -28.13
N PHE A 19 -7.65 11.85 -27.45
CA PHE A 19 -7.54 11.57 -26.02
C PHE A 19 -6.46 10.54 -25.70
N LYS A 20 -6.28 9.55 -26.55
CA LYS A 20 -5.17 8.59 -26.42
C LYS A 20 -3.80 9.29 -26.58
N SER A 21 -3.70 10.19 -27.56
CA SER A 21 -2.48 10.98 -27.77
C SER A 21 -2.18 11.89 -26.58
N ILE A 22 -3.21 12.57 -26.04
CA ILE A 22 -3.07 13.40 -24.83
C ILE A 22 -2.63 12.55 -23.64
N ALA A 23 -3.25 11.36 -23.42
CA ALA A 23 -2.90 10.47 -22.33
C ALA A 23 -1.45 10.02 -22.41
N LYS A 24 -0.97 9.59 -23.59
CA LYS A 24 0.44 9.21 -23.81
C LYS A 24 1.39 10.36 -23.48
N LYS A 25 1.08 11.58 -23.97
CA LYS A 25 1.94 12.75 -23.72
C LYS A 25 2.00 13.13 -22.25
N ILE A 26 0.87 13.03 -21.52
CA ILE A 26 0.85 13.27 -20.08
C ILE A 26 1.66 12.21 -19.34
N ILE A 27 1.58 10.93 -19.73
CA ILE A 27 2.37 9.84 -19.14
C ILE A 27 3.87 10.08 -19.36
N ASP A 28 4.28 10.45 -20.56
CA ASP A 28 5.68 10.79 -20.87
C ASP A 28 6.16 11.97 -20.02
N ASN A 29 5.37 13.03 -19.94
CA ASN A 29 5.70 14.19 -19.11
C ASN A 29 5.73 13.81 -17.61
N PHE A 30 4.80 12.97 -17.16
CA PHE A 30 4.75 12.47 -15.79
C PHE A 30 6.00 11.64 -15.43
N ALA A 31 6.43 10.73 -16.32
CA ALA A 31 7.64 9.93 -16.12
C ALA A 31 8.89 10.80 -15.94
N ASN A 32 8.94 11.95 -16.60
CA ASN A 32 10.04 12.91 -16.53
C ASN A 32 9.82 14.03 -15.48
N GLY A 33 8.81 13.90 -14.61
CA GLY A 33 8.50 14.90 -13.59
C GLY A 33 8.05 16.26 -14.14
N GLN A 34 7.62 16.31 -15.39
CA GLN A 34 7.23 17.53 -16.06
C GLN A 34 5.71 17.73 -16.01
N PHE A 35 5.28 18.80 -15.36
CA PHE A 35 3.86 19.14 -15.24
C PHE A 35 3.59 20.43 -16.03
N LYS A 36 3.36 20.26 -17.32
CA LYS A 36 3.11 21.37 -18.26
C LYS A 36 1.81 22.08 -17.94
N ASN A 37 1.74 23.37 -18.24
CA ASN A 37 0.47 24.10 -18.21
C ASN A 37 -0.45 23.66 -19.36
N GLN A 38 -1.72 24.10 -19.34
CA GLN A 38 -2.72 23.67 -20.31
C GLN A 38 -2.39 24.10 -21.74
N GLU A 39 -1.82 25.28 -21.92
CA GLU A 39 -1.43 25.81 -23.23
C GLU A 39 -0.26 25.03 -23.82
N GLU A 40 0.75 24.74 -23.02
CA GLU A 40 1.90 23.93 -23.44
C GLU A 40 1.48 22.53 -23.84
N LEU A 41 0.60 21.88 -23.05
CA LEU A 41 0.11 20.55 -23.39
C LEU A 41 -0.75 20.56 -24.66
N ALA A 42 -1.61 21.56 -24.82
CA ALA A 42 -2.44 21.72 -26.01
C ALA A 42 -1.58 21.88 -27.27
N LYS A 43 -0.51 22.69 -27.19
CA LYS A 43 0.47 22.84 -28.27
C LYS A 43 1.19 21.51 -28.57
N GLN A 44 1.65 20.79 -27.54
CA GLN A 44 2.33 19.51 -27.70
C GLN A 44 1.46 18.42 -28.34
N CYS A 45 0.16 18.45 -28.07
CA CYS A 45 -0.80 17.48 -28.61
C CYS A 45 -1.52 17.96 -29.88
N TYR A 46 -1.26 19.16 -30.36
CA TYR A 46 -1.93 19.79 -31.50
C TYR A 46 -3.46 19.84 -31.36
N VAL A 47 -3.94 20.18 -30.16
CA VAL A 47 -5.36 20.26 -29.84
C VAL A 47 -5.73 21.62 -29.22
N SER A 48 -7.04 21.92 -29.15
CA SER A 48 -7.51 23.12 -28.50
C SER A 48 -7.49 23.02 -26.97
N LEU A 49 -7.47 24.15 -26.27
CA LEU A 49 -7.59 24.21 -24.80
C LEU A 49 -8.88 23.54 -24.32
N SER A 50 -10.00 23.73 -25.06
CA SER A 50 -11.28 23.11 -24.74
C SER A 50 -11.21 21.57 -24.83
N THR A 51 -10.40 21.02 -25.74
CA THR A 51 -10.17 19.57 -25.86
C THR A 51 -9.45 19.05 -24.63
N ILE A 52 -8.44 19.77 -24.12
CA ILE A 52 -7.74 19.39 -22.87
C ILE A 52 -8.68 19.41 -21.67
N THR A 53 -9.58 20.43 -21.59
CA THR A 53 -10.59 20.48 -20.51
C THR A 53 -11.55 19.29 -20.58
N LYS A 54 -12.10 18.98 -21.75
CA LYS A 54 -12.97 17.80 -21.95
C LYS A 54 -12.26 16.49 -21.65
N PHE A 55 -10.99 16.38 -22.01
CA PHE A 55 -10.16 15.23 -21.64
C PHE A 55 -10.06 15.07 -20.12
N SER A 56 -9.77 16.16 -19.40
CA SER A 56 -9.66 16.12 -17.93
C SER A 56 -10.97 15.70 -17.27
N GLN A 57 -12.10 16.17 -17.79
CA GLN A 57 -13.43 15.77 -17.32
C GLN A 57 -13.72 14.30 -17.58
N LYS A 58 -13.30 13.75 -18.73
CA LYS A 58 -13.44 12.32 -19.05
C LYS A 58 -12.63 11.43 -18.11
N ILE A 59 -11.49 11.91 -17.61
CA ILE A 59 -10.67 11.21 -16.62
C ILE A 59 -11.30 11.28 -15.22
N GLY A 60 -12.28 12.16 -15.00
CA GLY A 60 -13.01 12.33 -13.74
C GLY A 60 -12.49 13.47 -12.87
N CYS A 61 -11.82 14.45 -13.49
CA CYS A 61 -11.42 15.71 -12.86
C CYS A 61 -12.39 16.83 -13.30
N THR A 62 -12.58 17.86 -12.49
CA THR A 62 -13.41 19.02 -12.85
C THR A 62 -12.79 19.84 -13.98
N GLY A 63 -11.46 19.80 -14.13
CA GLY A 63 -10.72 20.49 -15.18
C GLY A 63 -9.23 20.16 -15.14
N TYR A 64 -8.47 20.80 -16.05
CA TYR A 64 -7.03 20.51 -16.20
C TYR A 64 -6.20 20.87 -14.96
N ARG A 65 -6.59 21.92 -14.24
CA ARG A 65 -5.88 22.33 -13.01
C ARG A 65 -5.95 21.24 -11.94
N GLU A 66 -7.12 20.64 -11.75
CA GLU A 66 -7.28 19.52 -10.81
C GLU A 66 -6.53 18.28 -11.29
N LEU A 67 -6.58 17.97 -12.59
CA LEU A 67 -5.83 16.85 -13.18
C LEU A 67 -4.33 16.96 -12.86
N ILE A 68 -3.72 18.12 -13.11
CA ILE A 68 -2.29 18.35 -12.84
C ILE A 68 -1.99 18.35 -11.35
N PHE A 69 -2.85 18.92 -10.52
CA PHE A 69 -2.68 18.87 -9.06
C PHE A 69 -2.67 17.43 -8.54
N THR A 70 -3.62 16.62 -8.98
CA THR A 70 -3.72 15.22 -8.61
C THR A 70 -2.51 14.41 -9.10
N LEU A 71 -2.08 14.66 -10.36
CA LEU A 71 -0.88 14.01 -10.91
C LEU A 71 0.40 14.40 -10.16
N LYS A 72 0.55 15.65 -9.74
CA LYS A 72 1.70 16.08 -8.91
C LYS A 72 1.70 15.35 -7.57
N ASN A 73 0.54 15.24 -6.95
CA ASN A 73 0.41 14.49 -5.69
C ASN A 73 0.72 13.00 -5.90
N GLU A 74 0.17 12.38 -6.95
CA GLU A 74 0.48 11.00 -7.28
C GLU A 74 1.97 10.82 -7.59
N TYR A 75 2.59 11.74 -8.32
CA TYR A 75 4.03 11.71 -8.63
C TYR A 75 4.88 11.75 -7.36
N ASN A 76 4.54 12.62 -6.44
CA ASN A 76 5.23 12.72 -5.16
C ASN A 76 4.99 11.48 -4.28
N HIS A 77 3.78 10.93 -4.29
CA HIS A 77 3.45 9.71 -3.55
C HIS A 77 4.08 8.44 -4.15
N TYR A 78 4.18 8.36 -5.48
CA TYR A 78 4.76 7.18 -6.16
C TYR A 78 6.29 7.26 -6.31
N GLY A 79 6.91 8.36 -5.90
CA GLY A 79 8.37 8.53 -5.95
C GLY A 79 8.98 8.46 -7.35
N TRP A 80 8.25 8.94 -8.34
CA TRP A 80 8.71 9.03 -9.72
C TRP A 80 9.68 10.20 -9.95
N SER A 81 10.00 10.99 -8.93
CA SER A 81 10.98 12.07 -9.02
C SER A 81 12.39 11.48 -9.12
N GLU A 82 13.03 11.61 -10.26
CA GLU A 82 14.44 11.23 -10.48
C GLU A 82 15.43 12.01 -9.60
N ASN A 83 14.98 13.06 -8.92
CA ASN A 83 15.75 13.88 -7.98
C ASN A 83 15.64 13.45 -6.51
N VAL A 84 15.13 12.26 -6.23
CA VAL A 84 15.38 11.68 -4.92
C VAL A 84 16.85 11.29 -4.92
N ASN A 85 17.68 12.00 -4.15
CA ASN A 85 19.03 11.60 -3.79
C ASN A 85 19.13 10.08 -3.86
N LYS A 86 20.15 9.56 -4.54
CA LYS A 86 20.40 8.12 -4.66
C LYS A 86 20.65 7.58 -3.26
N VAL A 87 19.56 7.41 -2.50
CA VAL A 87 19.59 6.81 -1.16
C VAL A 87 20.11 5.40 -1.36
N SER A 88 21.24 5.09 -0.78
CA SER A 88 21.85 3.77 -0.87
C SER A 88 20.94 2.71 -0.24
N SER A 89 21.12 1.45 -0.62
CA SER A 89 20.39 0.37 0.03
C SER A 89 20.69 0.29 1.53
N LEU A 90 21.90 0.65 1.96
CA LEU A 90 22.30 0.69 3.37
C LEU A 90 21.51 1.75 4.14
N GLU A 91 21.43 2.98 3.63
CA GLU A 91 20.62 4.04 4.25
C GLU A 91 19.13 3.67 4.37
N ARG A 92 18.64 2.86 3.44
CA ARG A 92 17.26 2.34 3.50
C ARG A 92 17.10 1.31 4.61
N PHE A 93 18.06 0.41 4.80
CA PHE A 93 18.05 -0.56 5.88
C PHE A 93 18.15 0.13 7.24
N ASP A 94 19.00 1.16 7.38
CA ASP A 94 19.08 1.97 8.59
C ASP A 94 17.72 2.63 8.89
N SER A 95 17.05 3.14 7.86
CA SER A 95 15.73 3.75 8.01
C SER A 95 14.65 2.73 8.43
N ILE A 96 14.70 1.50 7.91
CA ILE A 96 13.81 0.41 8.33
C ILE A 96 14.08 0.05 9.79
N GLN A 97 15.34 -0.12 10.16
CA GLN A 97 15.73 -0.43 11.53
C GLN A 97 15.25 0.65 12.51
N LYS A 98 15.46 1.92 12.17
CA LYS A 98 14.98 3.04 12.98
C LYS A 98 13.46 3.01 13.14
N TRP A 99 12.72 2.80 12.05
CA TRP A 99 11.26 2.68 12.07
C TRP A 99 10.79 1.53 12.98
N ILE A 100 11.45 0.38 12.97
CA ILE A 100 11.14 -0.74 13.87
C ILE A 100 11.35 -0.32 15.32
N ILE A 101 12.50 0.26 15.65
CA ILE A 101 12.87 0.67 17.02
C ILE A 101 11.89 1.75 17.54
N GLU A 102 11.51 2.72 16.72
CA GLU A 102 10.57 3.79 17.11
C GLU A 102 9.14 3.27 17.40
N ASN A 103 8.81 2.04 16.97
CA ASN A 103 7.52 1.40 17.21
C ASN A 103 7.59 0.25 18.26
N ASN A 104 8.52 0.34 19.20
CA ASN A 104 8.73 -0.72 20.20
C ASN A 104 7.48 -1.07 21.01
N SER A 105 6.65 -0.09 21.36
CA SER A 105 5.39 -0.33 22.09
C SER A 105 4.43 -1.23 21.29
N PHE A 106 4.29 -1.01 19.98
CA PHE A 106 3.51 -1.89 19.12
C PHE A 106 4.08 -3.30 19.08
N ILE A 107 5.41 -3.42 19.03
CA ILE A 107 6.11 -4.71 19.00
C ILE A 107 5.89 -5.49 20.29
N GLU A 108 5.96 -4.83 21.44
CA GLU A 108 5.66 -5.45 22.73
C GLU A 108 4.22 -5.98 22.78
N ASN A 109 3.24 -5.14 22.40
CA ASN A 109 1.83 -5.48 22.42
C ASN A 109 1.50 -6.66 21.49
N ILE A 110 1.99 -6.63 20.24
CA ILE A 110 1.71 -7.70 19.28
C ILE A 110 2.45 -9.00 19.66
N SER A 111 3.67 -8.89 20.20
CA SER A 111 4.45 -10.05 20.65
C SER A 111 3.78 -10.78 21.79
N GLN A 112 3.27 -10.05 22.79
CA GLN A 112 2.51 -10.64 23.89
C GLN A 112 1.26 -11.36 23.38
N ALA A 113 0.48 -10.72 22.50
CA ALA A 113 -0.72 -11.31 21.93
C ALA A 113 -0.41 -12.56 21.10
N ILE A 114 0.63 -12.54 20.26
CA ILE A 114 1.07 -13.71 19.47
C ILE A 114 1.50 -14.85 20.38
N LYS A 115 2.23 -14.56 21.45
CA LYS A 115 2.65 -15.59 22.40
C LYS A 115 1.48 -16.34 23.00
N GLU A 116 0.46 -15.61 23.42
CA GLU A 116 -0.71 -16.17 24.12
C GLU A 116 -1.64 -16.94 23.15
N ALA A 117 -1.77 -16.47 21.92
CA ALA A 117 -2.66 -17.09 20.95
C ALA A 117 -2.08 -18.37 20.33
N LYS A 118 -2.96 -19.31 20.02
CA LYS A 118 -2.62 -20.51 19.24
C LYS A 118 -2.82 -20.28 17.73
N ILE A 119 -3.77 -19.43 17.37
CA ILE A 119 -4.17 -19.18 16.00
C ILE A 119 -3.97 -17.71 15.68
N ILE A 120 -3.38 -17.46 14.53
CA ILE A 120 -3.15 -16.11 13.98
C ILE A 120 -3.88 -15.99 12.65
N ASN A 121 -4.78 -15.04 12.53
CA ASN A 121 -5.47 -14.72 11.29
C ASN A 121 -4.76 -13.55 10.62
N LEU A 122 -4.08 -13.81 9.51
CA LEU A 122 -3.27 -12.84 8.79
C LEU A 122 -3.98 -12.39 7.51
N TYR A 123 -4.34 -11.12 7.45
CA TYR A 123 -4.97 -10.48 6.30
C TYR A 123 -3.97 -9.57 5.58
N VAL A 124 -3.63 -9.91 4.34
CA VAL A 124 -2.53 -9.24 3.63
C VAL A 124 -2.93 -8.74 2.26
N SER A 125 -2.46 -7.55 1.91
CA SER A 125 -2.58 -7.03 0.55
C SER A 125 -1.65 -7.77 -0.42
N ASN A 126 -2.06 -7.94 -1.68
CA ASN A 126 -1.31 -8.70 -2.70
C ASN A 126 0.13 -8.21 -2.91
N GLN A 127 0.39 -6.94 -2.64
CA GLN A 127 1.72 -6.36 -2.86
C GLN A 127 2.78 -6.87 -1.86
N ILE A 128 2.34 -7.48 -0.76
CA ILE A 128 3.23 -8.02 0.28
C ILE A 128 3.22 -9.54 0.35
N LYS A 129 2.94 -10.19 -0.77
CA LYS A 129 2.87 -11.64 -0.89
C LYS A 129 4.17 -12.35 -0.44
N HIS A 130 5.33 -11.75 -0.76
CA HIS A 130 6.62 -12.34 -0.37
C HIS A 130 6.81 -12.28 1.14
N ALA A 131 6.58 -11.12 1.75
CA ALA A 131 6.63 -10.98 3.19
C ALA A 131 5.63 -11.91 3.91
N SER A 132 4.43 -12.12 3.35
CA SER A 132 3.45 -13.01 3.98
C SER A 132 3.92 -14.46 4.04
N SER A 133 4.63 -14.96 3.03
CA SER A 133 5.21 -16.31 3.05
C SER A 133 6.28 -16.43 4.12
N TYR A 134 7.16 -15.43 4.22
CA TYR A 134 8.19 -15.40 5.27
C TYR A 134 7.58 -15.35 6.69
N ILE A 135 6.53 -14.56 6.89
CA ILE A 135 5.79 -14.46 8.16
C ILE A 135 5.19 -15.83 8.54
N LEU A 136 4.64 -16.55 7.55
CA LEU A 136 4.13 -17.92 7.77
C LEU A 136 5.23 -18.83 8.30
N ASP A 137 6.39 -18.85 7.64
CA ASP A 137 7.52 -19.69 8.04
C ASP A 137 8.02 -19.38 9.47
N LEU A 138 8.06 -18.09 9.85
CA LEU A 138 8.42 -17.67 11.20
C LEU A 138 7.44 -18.19 12.25
N PHE A 139 6.14 -18.08 11.99
CA PHE A 139 5.11 -18.51 12.94
C PHE A 139 4.98 -20.03 13.02
N ASP A 140 5.24 -20.76 11.94
CA ASP A 140 5.30 -22.22 11.93
C ASP A 140 6.42 -22.71 12.87
N ASN A 141 7.59 -22.05 12.84
CA ASN A 141 8.69 -22.32 13.79
C ASN A 141 8.31 -22.07 15.27
N MET A 142 7.25 -21.32 15.53
CA MET A 142 6.70 -21.09 16.87
C MET A 142 5.54 -22.04 17.22
N ASN A 143 5.26 -23.04 16.40
CA ASN A 143 4.10 -23.93 16.51
C ASN A 143 2.76 -23.18 16.55
N LYS A 144 2.63 -22.06 15.81
CA LYS A 144 1.40 -21.29 15.65
C LYS A 144 0.66 -21.72 14.39
N ILE A 145 -0.65 -21.80 14.49
CA ILE A 145 -1.50 -22.04 13.31
C ILE A 145 -1.79 -20.70 12.65
N VAL A 146 -1.33 -20.50 11.42
CA VAL A 146 -1.58 -19.25 10.68
C VAL A 146 -2.61 -19.48 9.57
N ARG A 147 -3.65 -18.68 9.57
CA ARG A 147 -4.65 -18.61 8.50
C ARG A 147 -4.43 -17.35 7.69
N VAL A 148 -4.01 -17.49 6.44
CA VAL A 148 -3.77 -16.31 5.57
C VAL A 148 -4.99 -16.04 4.72
N SER A 149 -5.47 -14.82 4.77
CA SER A 149 -6.50 -14.28 3.89
C SER A 149 -5.91 -13.24 2.95
N SER A 150 -5.90 -13.54 1.66
CA SER A 150 -5.55 -12.60 0.59
C SER A 150 -6.66 -12.55 -0.46
N LEU A 151 -6.58 -11.58 -1.38
CA LEU A 151 -7.56 -11.44 -2.47
C LEU A 151 -7.56 -12.63 -3.44
N GLU A 152 -6.47 -13.40 -3.49
CA GLU A 152 -6.32 -14.56 -4.38
C GLU A 152 -7.06 -15.79 -3.87
N TYR A 153 -7.30 -15.88 -2.56
CA TYR A 153 -8.00 -17.02 -1.95
C TYR A 153 -9.51 -16.75 -1.89
N LYS A 154 -10.26 -17.38 -2.79
CA LYS A 154 -11.74 -17.45 -2.75
C LYS A 154 -12.21 -18.43 -1.67
N ASN A 155 -11.80 -18.24 -0.44
CA ASN A 155 -12.28 -19.08 0.65
C ASN A 155 -13.65 -18.59 1.12
N ASN A 156 -14.49 -19.53 1.57
CA ASN A 156 -15.74 -19.21 2.25
C ASN A 156 -15.46 -18.27 3.43
N LEU A 157 -16.35 -17.31 3.63
CA LEU A 157 -16.31 -16.41 4.79
C LEU A 157 -16.42 -17.28 6.06
N ILE A 158 -15.36 -17.31 6.86
CA ILE A 158 -15.33 -18.02 8.14
C ILE A 158 -15.06 -16.96 9.20
N LYS A 159 -15.98 -16.82 10.16
CA LYS A 159 -15.73 -15.97 11.33
C LYS A 159 -14.53 -16.49 12.11
N ASN A 160 -13.68 -15.57 12.55
CA ASN A 160 -12.57 -15.89 13.43
C ASN A 160 -13.09 -16.39 14.78
N GLY A 161 -12.41 -17.36 15.36
CA GLY A 161 -12.71 -17.88 16.70
C GLY A 161 -12.38 -16.87 17.80
N GLU A 162 -12.68 -17.23 19.04
CA GLU A 162 -12.27 -16.46 20.22
C GLU A 162 -10.84 -16.82 20.63
N ASN A 163 -10.14 -15.90 21.27
CA ASN A 163 -8.74 -16.03 21.71
C ASN A 163 -7.75 -16.29 20.55
N GLU A 164 -8.05 -15.75 19.39
CA GLU A 164 -7.16 -15.70 18.24
C GLU A 164 -6.57 -14.29 18.11
N VAL A 165 -5.46 -14.15 17.38
CA VAL A 165 -4.89 -12.86 17.01
C VAL A 165 -5.23 -12.54 15.56
N GLU A 166 -5.63 -11.32 15.30
CA GLU A 166 -5.94 -10.82 13.97
C GLU A 166 -4.93 -9.75 13.57
N ILE A 167 -4.20 -10.00 12.50
CA ILE A 167 -3.22 -9.06 11.95
C ILE A 167 -3.66 -8.68 10.53
N ILE A 168 -3.91 -7.41 10.29
CA ILE A 168 -4.24 -6.90 8.97
C ILE A 168 -3.13 -5.96 8.47
N ILE A 169 -2.59 -6.25 7.30
CA ILE A 169 -1.51 -5.47 6.68
C ILE A 169 -1.98 -4.90 5.35
N ILE A 170 -2.21 -3.59 5.31
CA ILE A 170 -2.76 -2.88 4.16
C ILE A 170 -1.81 -1.79 3.70
N CYS A 171 -1.14 -2.01 2.57
CA CYS A 171 -0.10 -1.11 2.07
C CYS A 171 -0.40 -0.51 0.69
N SER A 172 -1.54 -0.81 0.07
CA SER A 172 -1.86 -0.38 -1.28
C SER A 172 -3.26 0.19 -1.42
N SER A 173 -3.53 0.89 -2.53
CA SER A 173 -4.82 1.56 -2.77
C SER A 173 -5.99 0.61 -3.08
N ASN A 174 -5.75 -0.63 -3.49
CA ASN A 174 -6.79 -1.54 -4.01
C ASN A 174 -7.12 -2.69 -3.04
N ASN A 175 -7.48 -2.34 -1.80
CA ASN A 175 -7.77 -3.31 -0.73
C ASN A 175 -9.23 -3.41 -0.32
N GLY A 176 -10.15 -2.76 -1.04
CA GLY A 176 -11.55 -2.70 -0.61
C GLY A 176 -12.25 -4.06 -0.44
N SER A 177 -11.85 -5.09 -1.18
CA SER A 177 -12.38 -6.45 -1.00
C SER A 177 -11.77 -7.16 0.20
N LEU A 178 -10.48 -6.94 0.47
CA LEU A 178 -9.80 -7.48 1.65
C LEU A 178 -10.38 -6.86 2.93
N ILE A 179 -10.59 -5.54 2.93
CA ILE A 179 -11.19 -4.81 4.05
C ILE A 179 -12.59 -5.35 4.33
N ARG A 180 -13.46 -5.43 3.31
CA ARG A 180 -14.82 -5.98 3.48
C ARG A 180 -14.84 -7.44 3.94
N LYS A 181 -13.85 -8.24 3.53
CA LYS A 181 -13.71 -9.61 4.01
C LYS A 181 -13.34 -9.60 5.49
N TYR A 182 -12.33 -8.84 5.86
CA TYR A 182 -11.89 -8.70 7.25
C TYR A 182 -13.04 -8.23 8.18
N GLU A 183 -13.77 -7.17 7.79
CA GLU A 183 -14.93 -6.66 8.56
C GLU A 183 -16.00 -7.72 8.83
N LYS A 184 -16.18 -8.69 7.93
CA LYS A 184 -17.14 -9.79 8.08
C LYS A 184 -16.63 -10.94 8.93
N GLU A 185 -15.34 -11.19 8.91
CA GLU A 185 -14.69 -12.32 9.60
C GLU A 185 -14.18 -11.95 11.00
N ALA A 186 -13.84 -10.68 11.23
CA ALA A 186 -13.28 -10.19 12.48
C ALA A 186 -14.19 -10.49 13.69
N ASN A 187 -13.55 -10.89 14.80
CA ASN A 187 -14.21 -11.14 16.05
C ASN A 187 -13.88 -10.02 17.05
N GLU A 188 -14.90 -9.42 17.67
CA GLU A 188 -14.72 -8.29 18.59
C GLU A 188 -13.88 -8.64 19.82
N LYS A 189 -13.87 -9.90 20.23
CA LYS A 189 -13.14 -10.40 21.40
C LYS A 189 -11.65 -10.61 21.17
N ASN A 190 -11.20 -10.59 19.92
CA ASN A 190 -9.81 -10.84 19.57
C ASN A 190 -8.94 -9.60 19.66
N ASN A 191 -7.66 -9.79 19.95
CA ASN A 191 -6.66 -8.75 19.77
C ASN A 191 -6.43 -8.50 18.28
N LYS A 192 -6.57 -7.24 17.85
CA LYS A 192 -6.52 -6.81 16.46
C LYS A 192 -5.38 -5.84 16.25
N PHE A 193 -4.48 -6.15 15.33
CA PHE A 193 -3.33 -5.33 15.00
C PHE A 193 -3.38 -4.87 13.55
N LEU A 194 -3.17 -3.57 13.36
CA LEU A 194 -3.15 -2.94 12.04
C LEU A 194 -1.76 -2.46 11.68
N ILE A 195 -1.23 -2.92 10.55
CA ILE A 195 -0.03 -2.35 9.92
C ILE A 195 -0.47 -1.73 8.59
N THR A 196 -0.35 -0.40 8.46
CA THR A 196 -0.94 0.29 7.32
C THR A 196 -0.17 1.57 6.96
N THR A 197 -0.53 2.17 5.84
CA THR A 197 -0.09 3.53 5.47
C THR A 197 -1.15 4.55 5.84
N ASN A 198 -0.77 5.80 6.10
CA ASN A 198 -1.69 6.90 6.45
C ASN A 198 -2.91 6.99 5.52
N SER A 199 -2.72 6.78 4.22
CA SER A 199 -3.80 6.86 3.23
C SER A 199 -4.79 5.69 3.26
N GLN A 200 -4.44 4.58 3.90
CA GLN A 200 -5.29 3.39 4.01
C GLN A 200 -5.96 3.28 5.37
N GLU A 201 -5.38 3.84 6.42
CA GLU A 201 -5.94 3.85 7.76
C GLU A 201 -7.37 4.42 7.80
N ILE A 202 -7.61 5.49 7.08
CA ILE A 202 -8.90 6.19 6.99
C ILE A 202 -10.06 5.30 6.47
N LYS A 203 -9.73 4.17 5.83
CA LYS A 203 -10.72 3.27 5.21
C LYS A 203 -11.24 2.20 6.15
N LEU A 204 -10.69 2.09 7.33
CA LEU A 204 -11.03 1.06 8.32
C LEU A 204 -11.81 1.69 9.47
N ASP A 205 -13.08 1.31 9.60
CA ASP A 205 -13.96 1.69 10.71
C ASP A 205 -14.03 0.56 11.75
N ILE A 206 -12.85 0.16 12.24
CA ILE A 206 -12.70 -0.91 13.23
C ILE A 206 -11.79 -0.43 14.35
N ILE A 207 -12.13 -0.81 15.58
CA ILE A 207 -11.27 -0.59 16.74
C ILE A 207 -10.17 -1.66 16.75
N PHE A 208 -8.92 -1.21 16.69
CA PHE A 208 -7.74 -2.06 16.82
C PHE A 208 -7.15 -1.97 18.21
N THR A 209 -6.59 -3.06 18.69
CA THR A 209 -5.82 -3.10 19.94
C THR A 209 -4.61 -2.19 19.83
N ASP A 210 -3.92 -2.24 18.70
CA ASP A 210 -2.81 -1.34 18.38
C ASP A 210 -2.60 -1.18 16.88
N LYS A 211 -1.91 -0.09 16.48
CA LYS A 211 -1.68 0.27 15.09
C LYS A 211 -0.25 0.71 14.85
N MET A 212 0.33 0.26 13.74
CA MET A 212 1.64 0.69 13.27
C MET A 212 1.55 1.30 11.89
N LEU A 213 1.99 2.55 11.75
CA LEU A 213 2.01 3.23 10.47
C LEU A 213 3.31 2.94 9.73
N ILE A 214 3.18 2.54 8.48
CA ILE A 214 4.31 2.45 7.57
C ILE A 214 4.55 3.86 7.01
N ASP A 215 5.27 4.67 7.77
CA ASP A 215 5.62 6.04 7.42
C ASP A 215 7.13 6.16 7.22
N TYR A 216 7.62 5.47 6.21
CA TYR A 216 9.01 5.61 5.82
C TYR A 216 9.13 6.26 4.44
N GLN A 217 9.92 7.31 4.38
CA GLN A 217 10.12 8.12 3.17
C GLN A 217 10.77 7.35 2.01
N PHE A 218 11.35 6.20 2.26
CA PHE A 218 12.04 5.38 1.26
C PHE A 218 11.13 4.48 0.42
N ASP A 219 9.84 4.36 0.75
CA ASP A 219 8.89 3.55 -0.02
C ASP A 219 8.49 4.18 -1.37
N LYS A 220 9.23 5.17 -1.82
CA LYS A 220 9.08 5.76 -3.15
C LYS A 220 9.47 4.79 -4.27
N SER A 221 10.16 3.73 -3.97
CA SER A 221 10.61 2.73 -4.94
C SER A 221 9.95 1.39 -4.71
N LYS A 222 8.77 1.18 -5.30
CA LYS A 222 8.17 -0.15 -5.51
C LYS A 222 8.07 -1.06 -4.26
N SER A 223 7.17 -2.00 -4.26
CA SER A 223 6.85 -2.98 -3.21
C SER A 223 8.03 -3.78 -2.61
N ILE A 224 9.23 -3.72 -3.19
CA ILE A 224 10.42 -4.48 -2.76
C ILE A 224 10.81 -4.13 -1.32
N TYR A 225 11.07 -2.84 -1.04
CA TYR A 225 11.51 -2.43 0.30
C TYR A 225 10.41 -2.57 1.35
N ARG A 226 9.15 -2.53 0.94
CA ARG A 226 8.02 -2.77 1.83
C ARG A 226 7.97 -4.23 2.28
N ASN A 227 8.21 -5.19 1.37
CA ASN A 227 8.33 -6.59 1.75
C ASN A 227 9.51 -6.79 2.71
N ILE A 228 10.69 -6.26 2.39
CA ILE A 228 11.88 -6.34 3.26
C ILE A 228 11.60 -5.73 4.64
N ALA A 229 10.96 -4.55 4.70
CA ALA A 229 10.64 -3.91 5.97
C ALA A 229 9.71 -4.75 6.84
N LEU A 230 8.71 -5.40 6.24
CA LEU A 230 7.81 -6.29 6.95
C LEU A 230 8.50 -7.60 7.36
N GLU A 231 9.35 -8.16 6.51
CA GLU A 231 10.16 -9.33 6.86
C GLU A 231 11.09 -9.02 8.04
N MET A 232 11.77 -7.88 8.04
CA MET A 232 12.61 -7.43 9.17
C MET A 232 11.79 -7.18 10.44
N LEU A 233 10.61 -6.55 10.33
CA LEU A 233 9.72 -6.32 11.45
C LEU A 233 9.29 -7.64 12.11
N PHE A 234 8.81 -8.59 11.30
CA PHE A 234 8.32 -9.87 11.84
C PHE A 234 9.45 -10.78 12.32
N LEU A 235 10.65 -10.70 11.73
CA LEU A 235 11.84 -11.33 12.28
C LEU A 235 12.16 -10.77 13.67
N TYR A 236 12.11 -9.44 13.82
CA TYR A 236 12.35 -8.77 15.10
C TYR A 236 11.28 -9.17 16.15
N ILE A 237 10.02 -9.23 15.77
CA ILE A 237 8.92 -9.72 16.64
C ILE A 237 9.19 -11.17 17.07
N PHE A 238 9.58 -12.04 16.12
CA PHE A 238 9.93 -13.44 16.41
C PHE A 238 11.07 -13.55 17.42
N GLU A 239 12.18 -12.84 17.18
CA GLU A 239 13.33 -12.83 18.09
C GLU A 239 12.98 -12.23 19.45
N TYR A 240 12.16 -11.18 19.48
CA TYR A 240 11.67 -10.58 20.73
C TYR A 240 10.90 -11.59 21.58
N ILE A 241 10.00 -12.37 20.95
CA ILE A 241 9.23 -13.41 21.65
C ILE A 241 10.18 -14.51 22.18
N GLN A 242 11.17 -14.94 21.40
CA GLN A 242 12.11 -15.99 21.80
C GLN A 242 13.04 -15.56 22.95
N ASN A 243 13.41 -14.27 22.99
CA ASN A 243 14.37 -13.75 23.98
C ASN A 243 13.73 -13.23 25.25
N THR A 244 12.45 -12.84 25.21
CA THR A 244 11.79 -12.19 26.34
C THR A 244 10.94 -13.17 27.15
N PHE A 245 10.52 -14.26 26.55
CA PHE A 245 9.58 -15.22 27.14
C PHE A 245 10.07 -16.67 27.06
#